data_2d9454647e8b19911a566ca61d39d639
#
_entry.id   2d9454647e8b19911a566ca61d39d639
#
_cell.length_a   1.000
_cell.length_b   1.000
_cell.length_c   1.000
_cell.angle_alpha   90.00
_cell.angle_beta   90.00
_cell.angle_gamma   90.00
#
_symmetry.space_group_name_H-M   'P 1'
#
loop_
_entity.id
_entity.type
_entity.pdbx_description
1 polymer ?
#
loop_
_entity_poly.entity_id
_entity_poly.type
_entity_poly.pdbx_seq_one_letter_code
_entity_poly.pdbx_strand_id
1 'polypeptide(L)'
;MAEDFYQVLGVSRNASEADIKKAYRKLSRENHPDSKPDDKVAAEKFKQVQEAYSALGDTEKRQKYDRFGHAAFQGGGRGGESPFGGGQVDLGDLFGGGGGGFDFGDLFGGGSRRASRARKGQDFETTIDVPFNTAAEGGSYSLTVNTAGKPEQITARIPAGVDTGSVIRLSEQGHPGMGGGPNGDLMVKIRVAPHPYFRRDASNLLVDVPISLTEAALGAKVDVPTLSEGLVTVTVPPGSGSGTRLRLRGKGIVNRKSKVSGDLYAILQIVVPKELDDRSRELLEEFAELHPEDLREDRW
;
A
#
# COMPACT_ATOMS: atom_id res chain seq x y z
N MET A 1 -23.14 0.20 -48.64
CA MET A 1 -23.96 -0.87 -48.00
C MET A 1 -23.40 -1.10 -46.61
N ALA A 2 -24.21 -1.03 -45.58
CA ALA A 2 -23.73 -1.24 -44.20
C ALA A 2 -23.30 -2.72 -44.07
N GLU A 3 -22.07 -2.96 -43.69
CA GLU A 3 -21.52 -4.29 -43.45
C GLU A 3 -22.21 -4.94 -42.22
N ASP A 4 -22.56 -6.25 -42.33
CA ASP A 4 -23.17 -7.00 -41.23
C ASP A 4 -22.16 -7.10 -40.06
N PHE A 5 -22.55 -6.74 -38.83
CA PHE A 5 -21.69 -6.76 -37.65
C PHE A 5 -21.04 -8.12 -37.37
N TYR A 6 -21.69 -9.20 -37.74
CA TYR A 6 -21.09 -10.54 -37.69
C TYR A 6 -19.94 -10.71 -38.71
N GLN A 7 -20.07 -10.10 -39.89
CA GLN A 7 -19.01 -10.11 -40.89
C GLN A 7 -17.84 -9.20 -40.49
N VAL A 8 -18.13 -8.07 -39.90
CA VAL A 8 -17.09 -7.16 -39.34
C VAL A 8 -16.22 -7.84 -38.30
N LEU A 9 -16.82 -8.65 -37.41
CA LEU A 9 -16.10 -9.44 -36.41
C LEU A 9 -15.56 -10.77 -36.97
N GLY A 10 -15.92 -11.18 -38.20
CA GLY A 10 -15.48 -12.42 -38.80
C GLY A 10 -16.03 -13.67 -38.08
N VAL A 11 -17.22 -13.58 -37.50
CA VAL A 11 -17.88 -14.67 -36.80
C VAL A 11 -19.22 -15.07 -37.45
N SER A 12 -19.69 -16.27 -37.22
CA SER A 12 -20.99 -16.69 -37.70
C SER A 12 -22.14 -16.06 -36.89
N ARG A 13 -23.33 -15.94 -37.47
CA ARG A 13 -24.51 -15.44 -36.75
C ARG A 13 -24.90 -16.29 -35.53
N ASN A 14 -24.48 -17.55 -35.50
CA ASN A 14 -24.70 -18.47 -34.37
C ASN A 14 -23.54 -18.52 -33.39
N ALA A 15 -22.56 -17.60 -33.52
CA ALA A 15 -21.40 -17.56 -32.63
C ALA A 15 -21.83 -17.34 -31.17
N SER A 16 -21.13 -18.01 -30.26
CA SER A 16 -21.30 -17.80 -28.81
C SER A 16 -20.79 -16.41 -28.38
N GLU A 17 -21.27 -15.94 -27.26
CA GLU A 17 -20.78 -14.69 -26.67
C GLU A 17 -19.25 -14.72 -26.43
N ALA A 18 -18.72 -15.89 -26.05
CA ALA A 18 -17.29 -16.11 -25.87
C ALA A 18 -16.50 -15.96 -27.18
N ASP A 19 -17.07 -16.45 -28.31
CA ASP A 19 -16.45 -16.34 -29.63
C ASP A 19 -16.47 -14.91 -30.13
N ILE A 20 -17.57 -14.19 -29.94
CA ILE A 20 -17.72 -12.78 -30.26
C ILE A 20 -16.66 -11.94 -29.48
N LYS A 21 -16.54 -12.19 -28.18
CA LYS A 21 -15.55 -11.52 -27.33
C LYS A 21 -14.10 -11.84 -27.71
N LYS A 22 -13.84 -13.08 -28.13
CA LYS A 22 -12.52 -13.51 -28.61
C LYS A 22 -12.16 -12.84 -29.93
N ALA A 23 -13.08 -12.77 -30.87
CA ALA A 23 -12.91 -12.10 -32.15
C ALA A 23 -12.66 -10.60 -31.98
N TYR A 24 -13.47 -9.94 -31.15
CA TYR A 24 -13.27 -8.53 -30.80
C TYR A 24 -11.87 -8.25 -30.24
N ARG A 25 -11.43 -9.03 -29.24
CA ARG A 25 -10.09 -8.84 -28.65
C ARG A 25 -8.96 -9.01 -29.67
N LYS A 26 -9.09 -9.93 -30.60
CA LYS A 26 -8.12 -10.18 -31.66
C LYS A 26 -8.04 -8.98 -32.60
N LEU A 27 -9.19 -8.60 -33.18
CA LEU A 27 -9.27 -7.50 -34.16
C LEU A 27 -8.92 -6.13 -33.55
N SER A 28 -9.28 -5.89 -32.29
CA SER A 28 -8.92 -4.67 -31.57
C SER A 28 -7.42 -4.55 -31.36
N ARG A 29 -6.71 -5.64 -31.09
CA ARG A 29 -5.24 -5.62 -30.97
C ARG A 29 -4.55 -5.43 -32.30
N GLU A 30 -5.05 -6.06 -33.37
CA GLU A 30 -4.47 -5.97 -34.70
C GLU A 30 -4.62 -4.57 -35.33
N ASN A 31 -5.65 -3.81 -34.95
CA ASN A 31 -5.96 -2.50 -35.48
C ASN A 31 -5.88 -1.38 -34.45
N HIS A 32 -5.18 -1.62 -33.32
CA HIS A 32 -5.07 -0.62 -32.26
C HIS A 32 -4.26 0.60 -32.73
N PRO A 33 -4.72 1.85 -32.46
CA PRO A 33 -4.04 3.07 -32.87
C PRO A 33 -2.62 3.19 -32.32
N ASP A 34 -2.33 2.66 -31.13
CA ASP A 34 -0.96 2.65 -30.56
C ASP A 34 -0.02 1.71 -31.32
N SER A 35 -0.55 0.67 -31.98
CA SER A 35 0.25 -0.27 -32.77
C SER A 35 0.43 0.18 -34.22
N LYS A 36 -0.48 1.04 -34.73
CA LYS A 36 -0.50 1.55 -36.10
C LYS A 36 -0.94 3.01 -36.12
N PRO A 37 -0.12 3.96 -35.64
CA PRO A 37 -0.53 5.34 -35.39
C PRO A 37 -0.90 6.13 -36.67
N ASP A 38 -0.38 5.75 -37.84
CA ASP A 38 -0.58 6.48 -39.10
C ASP A 38 -1.45 5.72 -40.11
N ASP A 39 -2.01 4.56 -39.76
CA ASP A 39 -2.82 3.74 -40.68
C ASP A 39 -4.31 4.10 -40.54
N LYS A 40 -4.79 4.97 -41.45
CA LYS A 40 -6.20 5.39 -41.48
C LYS A 40 -7.15 4.20 -41.73
N VAL A 41 -6.74 3.18 -42.45
CA VAL A 41 -7.54 1.98 -42.72
C VAL A 41 -7.68 1.14 -41.46
N ALA A 42 -6.60 1.02 -40.65
CA ALA A 42 -6.64 0.34 -39.38
C ALA A 42 -7.56 1.10 -38.39
N ALA A 43 -7.50 2.42 -38.35
CA ALA A 43 -8.35 3.25 -37.51
C ALA A 43 -9.85 3.11 -37.86
N GLU A 44 -10.20 3.06 -39.14
CA GLU A 44 -11.58 2.83 -39.61
C GLU A 44 -12.05 1.42 -39.23
N LYS A 45 -11.24 0.41 -39.47
CA LYS A 45 -11.54 -0.96 -39.03
C LYS A 45 -11.72 -1.09 -37.54
N PHE A 46 -10.90 -0.40 -36.76
CA PHE A 46 -11.03 -0.38 -35.31
C PHE A 46 -12.39 0.19 -34.85
N LYS A 47 -12.84 1.30 -35.47
CA LYS A 47 -14.17 1.88 -35.21
C LYS A 47 -15.28 0.91 -35.56
N GLN A 48 -15.23 0.27 -36.72
CA GLN A 48 -16.23 -0.73 -37.15
C GLN A 48 -16.28 -1.95 -36.19
N VAL A 49 -15.12 -2.43 -35.75
CA VAL A 49 -15.00 -3.53 -34.78
C VAL A 49 -15.60 -3.15 -33.43
N GLN A 50 -15.38 -1.92 -32.96
CA GLN A 50 -15.98 -1.42 -31.72
C GLN A 50 -17.49 -1.28 -31.85
N GLU A 51 -17.99 -0.75 -32.94
CA GLU A 51 -19.43 -0.62 -33.20
C GLU A 51 -20.10 -1.98 -33.25
N ALA A 52 -19.53 -2.96 -33.99
CA ALA A 52 -20.02 -4.31 -34.04
C ALA A 52 -20.07 -5.00 -32.67
N TYR A 53 -19.02 -4.81 -31.87
CA TYR A 53 -19.01 -5.40 -30.52
C TYR A 53 -19.99 -4.71 -29.56
N SER A 54 -20.23 -3.41 -29.70
CA SER A 54 -21.21 -2.67 -28.89
C SER A 54 -22.64 -3.18 -29.09
N ALA A 55 -22.93 -3.70 -30.28
CA ALA A 55 -24.24 -4.29 -30.63
C ALA A 55 -24.33 -5.79 -30.32
N LEU A 56 -23.24 -6.55 -30.55
CA LEU A 56 -23.25 -8.02 -30.44
C LEU A 56 -22.73 -8.54 -29.11
N GLY A 57 -22.02 -7.71 -28.33
CA GLY A 57 -21.43 -8.10 -27.05
C GLY A 57 -22.41 -8.17 -25.88
N ASP A 58 -23.63 -7.69 -26.05
CA ASP A 58 -24.72 -7.75 -25.09
C ASP A 58 -25.89 -8.53 -25.64
N THR A 59 -26.44 -9.43 -24.86
CA THR A 59 -27.50 -10.35 -25.31
C THR A 59 -28.78 -9.61 -25.75
N GLU A 60 -29.18 -8.54 -25.07
CA GLU A 60 -30.39 -7.78 -25.42
C GLU A 60 -30.17 -6.94 -26.69
N LYS A 61 -29.01 -6.30 -26.83
CA LYS A 61 -28.66 -5.54 -28.01
C LYS A 61 -28.51 -6.43 -29.24
N ARG A 62 -27.91 -7.61 -29.07
CA ARG A 62 -27.79 -8.62 -30.11
C ARG A 62 -29.16 -9.09 -30.62
N GLN A 63 -30.13 -9.37 -29.72
CA GLN A 63 -31.49 -9.70 -30.10
C GLN A 63 -32.18 -8.58 -30.88
N LYS A 64 -31.95 -7.32 -30.51
CA LYS A 64 -32.47 -6.16 -31.25
C LYS A 64 -31.83 -6.04 -32.62
N TYR A 65 -30.52 -6.28 -32.73
CA TYR A 65 -29.80 -6.29 -33.98
C TYR A 65 -30.28 -7.43 -34.89
N ASP A 66 -30.48 -8.62 -34.36
CA ASP A 66 -30.98 -9.80 -35.11
C ASP A 66 -32.40 -9.61 -35.65
N ARG A 67 -33.25 -8.82 -34.96
CA ARG A 67 -34.63 -8.52 -35.36
C ARG A 67 -34.76 -7.36 -36.34
N PHE A 68 -33.98 -6.30 -36.15
CA PHE A 68 -34.16 -5.01 -36.83
C PHE A 68 -32.95 -4.61 -37.69
N GLY A 69 -31.87 -5.40 -37.68
CA GLY A 69 -30.65 -5.12 -38.43
C GLY A 69 -29.96 -3.80 -38.04
N HIS A 70 -29.17 -3.28 -38.92
CA HIS A 70 -28.45 -2.00 -38.77
C HIS A 70 -29.38 -0.78 -38.54
N ALA A 71 -30.65 -0.86 -39.00
CA ALA A 71 -31.63 0.22 -38.83
C ALA A 71 -31.94 0.53 -37.36
N ALA A 72 -31.80 -0.45 -36.46
CA ALA A 72 -32.00 -0.26 -35.04
C ALA A 72 -30.92 0.59 -34.37
N PHE A 73 -29.77 0.71 -35.02
CA PHE A 73 -28.60 1.44 -34.48
C PHE A 73 -28.24 2.70 -35.30
N GLN A 74 -28.82 2.88 -36.48
CA GLN A 74 -28.65 4.07 -37.33
C GLN A 74 -29.77 5.12 -37.14
N GLY A 75 -30.40 5.20 -35.97
CA GLY A 75 -31.45 6.15 -35.65
C GLY A 75 -31.00 7.62 -35.63
N GLY A 76 -30.67 8.15 -36.80
CA GLY A 76 -30.35 9.57 -37.04
C GLY A 76 -30.80 10.01 -38.43
N GLY A 77 -32.13 9.98 -38.73
CA GLY A 77 -32.59 10.55 -39.98
C GLY A 77 -34.05 10.25 -40.36
N ARG A 78 -34.90 11.24 -40.22
CA ARG A 78 -36.26 11.47 -40.75
C ARG A 78 -37.44 10.95 -39.97
N GLY A 79 -38.04 11.87 -39.22
CA GLY A 79 -39.49 11.93 -39.01
C GLY A 79 -40.03 11.22 -37.80
N GLY A 80 -39.96 11.84 -36.65
CA GLY A 80 -40.66 11.44 -35.42
C GLY A 80 -40.02 12.15 -34.23
N GLU A 81 -40.76 12.93 -33.52
CA GLU A 81 -40.34 13.71 -32.36
C GLU A 81 -39.44 12.90 -31.42
N SER A 82 -38.15 13.23 -31.45
CA SER A 82 -37.17 12.73 -30.48
C SER A 82 -37.41 13.48 -29.17
N PRO A 83 -37.61 12.82 -28.03
CA PRO A 83 -37.70 13.47 -26.72
C PRO A 83 -36.33 13.99 -26.22
N PHE A 84 -35.28 13.92 -27.06
CA PHE A 84 -33.93 14.42 -26.71
C PHE A 84 -33.53 15.51 -27.70
N GLY A 85 -33.56 16.77 -27.22
CA GLY A 85 -33.15 17.97 -27.89
C GLY A 85 -31.76 17.86 -28.51
N GLY A 86 -31.65 18.42 -29.74
CA GLY A 86 -30.49 18.35 -30.61
C GLY A 86 -29.19 18.83 -29.97
N GLY A 87 -28.26 17.91 -29.94
CA GLY A 87 -26.85 18.15 -29.71
C GLY A 87 -26.13 16.98 -30.37
N GLN A 88 -25.28 17.29 -31.34
CA GLN A 88 -24.39 16.37 -31.99
C GLN A 88 -23.40 15.87 -30.94
N VAL A 89 -23.69 14.73 -30.29
CA VAL A 89 -22.78 14.12 -29.34
C VAL A 89 -21.68 13.45 -30.13
N ASP A 90 -20.51 14.04 -30.15
CA ASP A 90 -19.30 13.45 -30.73
C ASP A 90 -18.94 12.20 -29.91
N LEU A 91 -18.96 11.05 -30.59
CA LEU A 91 -18.63 9.75 -30.01
C LEU A 91 -17.18 9.69 -29.49
N GLY A 92 -16.33 10.62 -29.92
CA GLY A 92 -14.95 10.78 -29.46
C GLY A 92 -14.86 11.32 -28.04
N ASP A 93 -15.79 12.18 -27.63
CA ASP A 93 -15.85 12.77 -26.27
C ASP A 93 -16.40 11.79 -25.24
N LEU A 94 -17.20 10.81 -25.70
CA LEU A 94 -17.77 9.77 -24.83
C LEU A 94 -16.76 8.68 -24.45
N PHE A 95 -15.69 8.49 -25.26
CA PHE A 95 -14.67 7.44 -25.06
C PHE A 95 -13.25 7.96 -24.81
N GLY A 96 -13.00 9.27 -24.93
CA GLY A 96 -11.66 9.88 -24.85
C GLY A 96 -11.22 10.42 -23.51
N GLY A 97 -12.04 10.41 -22.49
CA GLY A 97 -11.74 10.98 -21.17
C GLY A 97 -11.56 9.91 -20.10
N GLY A 98 -10.34 9.80 -19.57
CA GLY A 98 -9.88 8.78 -18.63
C GLY A 98 -10.78 8.50 -17.42
N GLY A 99 -10.95 7.23 -17.10
CA GLY A 99 -11.09 6.71 -15.76
C GLY A 99 -12.38 6.99 -14.99
N GLY A 100 -13.56 6.71 -15.55
CA GLY A 100 -14.80 6.72 -14.79
C GLY A 100 -15.84 5.88 -15.49
N GLY A 101 -16.15 4.69 -14.94
CA GLY A 101 -17.18 3.79 -15.48
C GLY A 101 -18.55 4.47 -15.51
N PHE A 102 -18.94 4.99 -16.67
CA PHE A 102 -20.31 5.40 -16.88
C PHE A 102 -21.20 4.15 -17.00
N ASP A 103 -22.01 3.92 -15.98
CA ASP A 103 -23.06 2.91 -15.98
C ASP A 103 -24.17 3.29 -16.99
N PHE A 104 -24.14 2.62 -18.12
CA PHE A 104 -25.12 2.81 -19.22
C PHE A 104 -26.55 2.39 -18.85
N GLY A 105 -26.75 1.79 -17.67
CA GLY A 105 -28.08 1.40 -17.16
C GLY A 105 -28.96 2.60 -16.82
N ASP A 106 -28.38 3.80 -16.57
CA ASP A 106 -29.10 4.98 -16.10
C ASP A 106 -29.77 5.81 -17.21
N LEU A 107 -29.36 5.59 -18.47
CA LEU A 107 -29.86 6.41 -19.58
C LEU A 107 -31.14 5.85 -20.22
N PHE A 108 -31.49 4.55 -19.97
CA PHE A 108 -32.61 3.89 -20.62
C PHE A 108 -33.75 3.41 -19.71
N GLY A 109 -33.68 3.67 -18.41
CA GLY A 109 -34.74 3.32 -17.45
C GLY A 109 -35.72 4.46 -17.22
N GLY A 110 -36.81 4.48 -18.01
CA GLY A 110 -37.87 5.49 -17.85
C GLY A 110 -38.51 5.51 -16.46
N GLY A 111 -38.59 6.66 -15.87
CA GLY A 111 -39.63 7.15 -14.96
C GLY A 111 -40.03 6.26 -13.79
N SER A 112 -39.18 6.10 -12.77
CA SER A 112 -39.71 5.86 -11.43
C SER A 112 -38.81 6.52 -10.39
N ARG A 113 -39.46 7.30 -9.49
CA ARG A 113 -38.98 7.92 -8.25
C ARG A 113 -37.48 7.79 -8.03
N ARG A 114 -36.74 8.91 -8.06
CA ARG A 114 -35.34 9.01 -7.61
C ARG A 114 -35.21 8.36 -6.22
N ALA A 115 -35.08 7.05 -6.19
CA ALA A 115 -34.48 6.40 -5.07
C ALA A 115 -33.05 6.96 -5.04
N SER A 116 -32.72 7.71 -4.02
CA SER A 116 -31.36 8.19 -3.76
C SER A 116 -30.45 6.98 -3.85
N ARG A 117 -29.69 6.87 -4.96
CA ARG A 117 -28.77 5.73 -5.13
C ARG A 117 -27.83 5.71 -3.94
N ALA A 118 -27.78 4.57 -3.28
CA ALA A 118 -26.84 4.32 -2.21
C ALA A 118 -25.42 4.58 -2.72
N ARG A 119 -24.75 5.59 -2.16
CA ARG A 119 -23.34 5.91 -2.49
C ARG A 119 -22.48 5.65 -1.27
N LYS A 120 -21.36 4.96 -1.48
CA LYS A 120 -20.34 4.79 -0.43
C LYS A 120 -19.85 6.14 0.06
N GLY A 121 -19.66 6.29 1.37
CA GLY A 121 -19.07 7.46 1.99
C GLY A 121 -17.61 7.66 1.56
N GLN A 122 -17.10 8.85 1.76
CA GLN A 122 -15.71 9.16 1.47
C GLN A 122 -14.77 8.48 2.49
N ASP A 123 -13.63 8.02 2.02
CA ASP A 123 -12.58 7.51 2.90
C ASP A 123 -11.97 8.68 3.67
N PHE A 124 -11.52 8.41 4.89
CA PHE A 124 -10.91 9.39 5.79
C PHE A 124 -9.51 8.94 6.16
N GLU A 125 -8.55 9.88 6.14
CA GLU A 125 -7.17 9.60 6.51
C GLU A 125 -6.81 10.26 7.84
N THR A 126 -6.12 9.53 8.70
CA THR A 126 -5.59 10.06 9.96
C THR A 126 -4.19 9.52 10.23
N THR A 127 -3.40 10.27 11.00
CA THR A 127 -2.08 9.83 11.45
C THR A 127 -2.11 9.65 12.96
N ILE A 128 -1.57 8.53 13.43
CA ILE A 128 -1.48 8.22 14.86
C ILE A 128 -0.04 7.98 15.28
N ASP A 129 0.29 8.39 16.52
CA ASP A 129 1.55 8.07 17.17
C ASP A 129 1.41 6.78 17.95
N VAL A 130 2.14 5.76 17.52
CA VAL A 130 2.13 4.44 18.16
C VAL A 130 3.41 4.26 18.98
N PRO A 131 3.32 3.83 20.26
CA PRO A 131 4.49 3.51 21.05
C PRO A 131 5.37 2.47 20.37
N PHE A 132 6.70 2.61 20.53
CA PHE A 132 7.68 1.72 19.91
C PHE A 132 7.40 0.23 20.18
N ASN A 133 7.08 -0.12 21.42
CA ASN A 133 6.79 -1.50 21.82
C ASN A 133 5.56 -2.05 21.08
N THR A 134 4.48 -1.26 20.99
CA THR A 134 3.28 -1.65 20.26
C THR A 134 3.56 -1.80 18.74
N ALA A 135 4.41 -0.96 18.19
CA ALA A 135 4.80 -1.08 16.78
C ALA A 135 5.65 -2.33 16.52
N ALA A 136 6.52 -2.69 17.47
CA ALA A 136 7.41 -3.85 17.36
C ALA A 136 6.69 -5.17 17.59
N GLU A 137 5.89 -5.28 18.65
CA GLU A 137 5.23 -6.52 19.10
C GLU A 137 3.83 -6.67 18.51
N GLY A 138 3.24 -5.59 18.06
CA GLY A 138 1.82 -5.54 17.68
C GLY A 138 0.91 -5.38 18.90
N GLY A 139 -0.37 -5.29 18.63
CA GLY A 139 -1.37 -5.16 19.70
C GLY A 139 -2.58 -4.37 19.29
N SER A 140 -3.47 -4.12 20.25
CA SER A 140 -4.64 -3.25 20.06
C SER A 140 -4.28 -1.83 20.49
N TYR A 141 -4.64 -0.87 19.65
CA TYR A 141 -4.43 0.55 19.92
C TYR A 141 -5.74 1.31 19.76
N SER A 142 -6.16 1.99 20.84
CA SER A 142 -7.38 2.80 20.82
C SER A 142 -7.05 4.21 20.32
N LEU A 143 -7.78 4.64 19.32
CA LEU A 143 -7.66 5.99 18.75
C LEU A 143 -9.02 6.68 18.79
N THR A 144 -9.00 8.00 19.00
CA THR A 144 -10.20 8.82 18.91
C THR A 144 -10.20 9.52 17.57
N VAL A 145 -11.22 9.28 16.76
CA VAL A 145 -11.40 9.89 15.44
C VAL A 145 -12.62 10.79 15.48
N ASN A 146 -12.52 11.97 14.91
CA ASN A 146 -13.65 12.86 14.72
C ASN A 146 -14.28 12.60 13.35
N THR A 147 -15.28 11.72 13.31
CA THR A 147 -16.06 11.45 12.09
C THR A 147 -17.36 12.23 12.15
N ALA A 148 -17.62 13.07 11.16
CA ALA A 148 -18.83 13.90 11.07
C ALA A 148 -19.11 14.79 12.31
N GLY A 149 -18.05 15.28 12.98
CA GLY A 149 -18.17 16.18 14.14
C GLY A 149 -18.46 15.50 15.47
N LYS A 150 -18.44 14.17 15.52
CA LYS A 150 -18.55 13.39 16.76
C LYS A 150 -17.25 12.64 17.04
N PRO A 151 -16.68 12.74 18.25
CA PRO A 151 -15.54 11.92 18.64
C PRO A 151 -16.00 10.47 18.82
N GLU A 152 -15.41 9.56 18.06
CA GLU A 152 -15.65 8.13 18.16
C GLU A 152 -14.36 7.42 18.54
N GLN A 153 -14.44 6.51 19.50
CA GLN A 153 -13.31 5.71 19.93
C GLN A 153 -13.26 4.40 19.12
N ILE A 154 -12.21 4.25 18.33
CA ILE A 154 -12.01 3.10 17.46
C ILE A 154 -10.79 2.32 17.96
N THR A 155 -10.89 0.99 18.02
CA THR A 155 -9.75 0.13 18.34
C THR A 155 -9.16 -0.43 17.05
N ALA A 156 -7.90 -0.04 16.74
CA ALA A 156 -7.16 -0.57 15.62
C ALA A 156 -6.23 -1.70 16.08
N ARG A 157 -6.21 -2.79 15.33
CA ARG A 157 -5.23 -3.86 15.52
C ARG A 157 -3.95 -3.52 14.76
N ILE A 158 -2.89 -3.21 15.50
CA ILE A 158 -1.57 -2.93 14.95
C ILE A 158 -0.82 -4.26 14.74
N PRO A 159 -0.43 -4.63 13.52
CA PRO A 159 0.38 -5.83 13.29
C PRO A 159 1.79 -5.63 13.86
N ALA A 160 2.41 -6.73 14.35
CA ALA A 160 3.81 -6.69 14.78
C ALA A 160 4.75 -6.25 13.66
N GLY A 161 5.76 -5.47 13.99
CA GLY A 161 6.80 -5.03 13.06
C GLY A 161 6.37 -3.94 12.09
N VAL A 162 5.36 -3.12 12.41
CA VAL A 162 4.99 -1.96 11.58
C VAL A 162 6.08 -0.90 11.59
N ASP A 163 6.23 -0.20 10.47
CA ASP A 163 7.15 0.91 10.31
C ASP A 163 6.39 2.25 10.28
N THR A 164 7.12 3.33 10.56
CA THR A 164 6.62 4.68 10.30
C THR A 164 6.26 4.81 8.81
N GLY A 165 5.07 5.37 8.54
CA GLY A 165 4.51 5.46 7.19
C GLY A 165 3.66 4.26 6.77
N SER A 166 3.60 3.18 7.56
CA SER A 166 2.67 2.08 7.32
C SER A 166 1.23 2.57 7.40
N VAL A 167 0.38 2.10 6.50
CA VAL A 167 -1.05 2.43 6.48
C VAL A 167 -1.87 1.19 6.83
N ILE A 168 -2.79 1.34 7.77
CA ILE A 168 -3.77 0.33 8.15
C ILE A 168 -5.15 0.81 7.72
N ARG A 169 -5.86 -0.04 6.98
CA ARG A 169 -7.23 0.24 6.56
C ARG A 169 -8.21 -0.38 7.55
N LEU A 170 -9.09 0.44 8.09
CA LEU A 170 -10.22 0.02 8.90
C LEU A 170 -11.48 0.23 8.06
N SER A 171 -12.11 -0.89 7.67
CA SER A 171 -13.28 -0.86 6.79
C SER A 171 -14.48 -0.24 7.47
N GLU A 172 -15.26 0.54 6.72
CA GLU A 172 -16.51 1.17 7.16
C GLU A 172 -16.41 2.16 8.33
N GLN A 173 -15.19 2.64 8.63
CA GLN A 173 -14.89 3.60 9.69
C GLN A 173 -14.62 5.02 9.15
N GLY A 174 -14.92 5.28 7.88
CA GLY A 174 -14.80 6.58 7.25
C GLY A 174 -16.11 7.40 7.34
N HIS A 175 -16.28 8.38 6.44
CA HIS A 175 -17.48 9.20 6.41
C HIS A 175 -18.74 8.38 6.06
N PRO A 176 -19.91 8.76 6.61
CA PRO A 176 -21.17 8.06 6.32
C PRO A 176 -21.52 8.12 4.83
N GLY A 177 -22.08 7.03 4.31
CA GLY A 177 -22.60 6.93 2.95
C GLY A 177 -23.90 7.71 2.78
N MET A 178 -24.22 8.06 1.54
CA MET A 178 -25.46 8.74 1.18
C MET A 178 -26.51 7.74 0.69
N GLY A 179 -27.79 8.02 0.98
CA GLY A 179 -28.90 7.22 0.47
C GLY A 179 -28.93 5.78 0.95
N GLY A 180 -28.41 5.49 2.16
CA GLY A 180 -28.30 4.13 2.70
C GLY A 180 -27.08 3.36 2.19
N GLY A 181 -26.10 4.02 1.58
CA GLY A 181 -24.82 3.41 1.18
C GLY A 181 -23.91 3.11 2.38
N PRO A 182 -22.94 2.21 2.24
CA PRO A 182 -21.98 1.90 3.30
C PRO A 182 -21.06 3.09 3.59
N ASN A 183 -20.51 3.13 4.79
CA ASN A 183 -19.51 4.13 5.15
C ASN A 183 -18.25 3.98 4.28
N GLY A 184 -17.44 5.03 4.19
CA GLY A 184 -16.09 4.99 3.67
C GLY A 184 -15.16 4.19 4.59
N ASP A 185 -13.90 4.09 4.22
CA ASP A 185 -12.88 3.44 5.03
C ASP A 185 -12.03 4.47 5.77
N LEU A 186 -11.48 4.08 6.91
CA LEU A 186 -10.51 4.88 7.64
C LEU A 186 -9.09 4.35 7.33
N MET A 187 -8.26 5.23 6.75
CA MET A 187 -6.86 4.95 6.46
C MET A 187 -6.00 5.53 7.58
N VAL A 188 -5.46 4.66 8.42
CA VAL A 188 -4.65 5.04 9.58
C VAL A 188 -3.18 4.96 9.23
N LYS A 189 -2.51 6.12 9.08
CA LYS A 189 -1.06 6.21 8.88
C LYS A 189 -0.35 6.16 10.23
N ILE A 190 0.58 5.24 10.36
CA ILE A 190 1.33 5.03 11.61
C ILE A 190 2.59 5.90 11.62
N ARG A 191 2.83 6.57 12.73
CA ARG A 191 4.09 7.18 13.10
C ARG A 191 4.57 6.50 14.38
N VAL A 192 5.72 5.80 14.32
CA VAL A 192 6.29 5.12 15.48
C VAL A 192 7.05 6.11 16.32
N ALA A 193 6.70 6.22 17.60
CA ALA A 193 7.43 7.05 18.55
C ALA A 193 8.83 6.49 18.80
N PRO A 194 9.87 7.35 19.00
CA PRO A 194 11.20 6.89 19.34
C PRO A 194 11.20 6.21 20.72
N HIS A 195 12.11 5.24 20.89
CA HIS A 195 12.34 4.60 22.19
C HIS A 195 13.56 5.24 22.88
N PRO A 196 13.59 5.39 24.21
CA PRO A 196 14.70 6.05 24.91
C PRO A 196 16.06 5.38 24.71
N TYR A 197 16.12 4.09 24.53
CA TYR A 197 17.37 3.35 24.37
C TYR A 197 17.38 2.33 23.22
N PHE A 198 16.25 1.91 22.66
CA PHE A 198 16.27 1.06 21.48
C PHE A 198 16.26 1.86 20.18
N ARG A 199 17.14 1.49 19.26
CA ARG A 199 17.13 1.94 17.87
C ARG A 199 16.78 0.75 16.98
N ARG A 200 15.99 1.02 15.96
CA ARG A 200 15.57 -0.01 14.99
C ARG A 200 16.44 0.02 13.75
N ASP A 201 16.90 -1.14 13.32
CA ASP A 201 17.57 -1.37 12.05
C ASP A 201 16.88 -2.53 11.32
N ALA A 202 15.96 -2.21 10.42
CA ALA A 202 15.05 -3.15 9.76
C ALA A 202 14.28 -4.03 10.77
N SER A 203 14.62 -5.31 10.87
CA SER A 203 14.06 -6.24 11.88
C SER A 203 14.94 -6.36 13.12
N ASN A 204 16.13 -5.77 13.13
CA ASN A 204 17.02 -5.82 14.27
C ASN A 204 16.78 -4.64 15.22
N LEU A 205 17.20 -4.83 16.46
CA LEU A 205 17.26 -3.81 17.47
C LEU A 205 18.72 -3.54 17.85
N LEU A 206 19.02 -2.27 18.12
CA LEU A 206 20.31 -1.82 18.63
C LEU A 206 20.08 -1.18 19.98
N VAL A 207 20.92 -1.49 20.97
CA VAL A 207 20.93 -0.86 22.28
C VAL A 207 22.36 -0.59 22.71
N ASP A 208 22.62 0.64 23.17
CA ASP A 208 23.91 0.99 23.71
C ASP A 208 23.98 0.54 25.17
N VAL A 209 25.02 -0.25 25.51
CA VAL A 209 25.22 -0.82 26.85
C VAL A 209 26.48 -0.19 27.43
N PRO A 210 26.36 0.68 28.44
CA PRO A 210 27.49 1.24 29.12
C PRO A 210 28.19 0.18 29.95
N ILE A 211 29.50 0.07 29.81
CA ILE A 211 30.38 -0.78 30.61
C ILE A 211 31.58 0.03 31.12
N SER A 212 32.13 -0.38 32.25
CA SER A 212 33.37 0.20 32.78
C SER A 212 34.60 -0.27 32.02
N LEU A 213 35.72 0.46 32.16
CA LEU A 213 37.02 0.04 31.63
C LEU A 213 37.42 -1.36 32.15
N THR A 214 37.19 -1.62 33.41
CA THR A 214 37.50 -2.92 34.03
C THR A 214 36.68 -4.06 33.52
N GLU A 215 35.37 -3.85 33.27
CA GLU A 215 34.50 -4.83 32.64
C GLU A 215 34.89 -5.12 31.20
N ALA A 216 35.34 -4.09 30.46
CA ALA A 216 35.82 -4.23 29.11
C ALA A 216 37.15 -5.02 29.04
N ALA A 217 38.07 -4.75 29.97
CA ALA A 217 39.39 -5.37 29.98
C ALA A 217 39.37 -6.81 30.52
N LEU A 218 38.66 -7.05 31.62
CA LEU A 218 38.66 -8.33 32.33
C LEU A 218 37.53 -9.26 31.88
N GLY A 219 36.54 -8.72 31.15
CA GLY A 219 35.30 -9.40 30.89
C GLY A 219 34.32 -9.32 32.05
N ALA A 220 33.05 -9.38 31.77
CA ALA A 220 31.99 -9.26 32.77
C ALA A 220 30.71 -9.96 32.32
N LYS A 221 29.78 -10.12 33.23
CA LYS A 221 28.38 -10.41 32.94
C LYS A 221 27.57 -9.16 33.15
N VAL A 222 26.91 -8.69 32.09
CA VAL A 222 26.11 -7.46 32.12
C VAL A 222 24.66 -7.75 31.74
N ASP A 223 23.74 -7.06 32.36
CA ASP A 223 22.33 -7.21 32.07
C ASP A 223 21.92 -6.22 30.96
N VAL A 224 21.37 -6.78 29.88
CA VAL A 224 20.94 -6.03 28.69
C VAL A 224 19.42 -6.05 28.62
N PRO A 225 18.76 -4.89 28.50
CA PRO A 225 17.32 -4.86 28.33
C PRO A 225 16.91 -5.47 26.99
N THR A 226 15.82 -6.22 27.02
CA THR A 226 15.15 -6.73 25.80
C THR A 226 13.75 -6.15 25.72
N LEU A 227 13.16 -6.18 24.54
CA LEU A 227 11.86 -5.57 24.33
C LEU A 227 10.74 -6.31 25.09
N SER A 228 10.77 -7.64 25.10
CA SER A 228 9.67 -8.48 25.60
C SER A 228 9.98 -9.30 26.86
N GLU A 229 11.28 -9.56 27.18
CA GLU A 229 11.65 -10.48 28.25
C GLU A 229 12.32 -9.79 29.45
N GLY A 230 12.40 -8.47 29.42
CA GLY A 230 13.10 -7.71 30.47
C GLY A 230 14.64 -7.75 30.29
N LEU A 231 15.36 -7.94 31.39
CA LEU A 231 16.81 -8.00 31.40
C LEU A 231 17.31 -9.41 31.07
N VAL A 232 18.29 -9.50 30.18
CA VAL A 232 18.99 -10.75 29.83
C VAL A 232 20.48 -10.57 30.09
N THR A 233 21.05 -11.47 30.89
CA THR A 233 22.48 -11.44 31.19
C THR A 233 23.30 -11.88 29.99
N VAL A 234 24.25 -11.04 29.57
CA VAL A 234 25.17 -11.28 28.46
C VAL A 234 26.61 -11.28 28.97
N THR A 235 27.44 -12.19 28.44
CA THR A 235 28.87 -12.21 28.77
C THR A 235 29.64 -11.29 27.84
N VAL A 236 30.32 -10.32 28.40
CA VAL A 236 31.30 -9.47 27.70
C VAL A 236 32.64 -10.20 27.71
N PRO A 237 33.23 -10.52 26.53
CA PRO A 237 34.55 -11.12 26.48
C PRO A 237 35.64 -10.19 27.01
N PRO A 238 36.70 -10.71 27.64
CA PRO A 238 37.88 -9.89 27.99
C PRO A 238 38.47 -9.20 26.76
N GLY A 239 38.95 -7.98 26.91
CA GLY A 239 39.54 -7.22 25.82
C GLY A 239 38.52 -6.65 24.83
N SER A 240 37.27 -6.51 25.22
CA SER A 240 36.21 -5.94 24.37
C SER A 240 36.40 -4.42 24.22
N GLY A 241 36.51 -3.95 22.98
CA GLY A 241 36.58 -2.51 22.68
C GLY A 241 35.22 -1.83 22.65
N SER A 242 35.24 -0.48 22.74
CA SER A 242 34.02 0.32 22.54
C SER A 242 33.49 0.13 21.11
N GLY A 243 32.16 0.00 20.97
CA GLY A 243 31.50 -0.32 19.69
C GLY A 243 31.43 -1.81 19.36
N THR A 244 32.02 -2.69 20.19
CA THR A 244 31.84 -4.14 20.06
C THR A 244 30.35 -4.49 20.13
N ARG A 245 29.87 -5.33 19.19
CA ARG A 245 28.47 -5.73 19.09
C ARG A 245 28.26 -7.15 19.57
N LEU A 246 27.52 -7.32 20.65
CA LEU A 246 27.10 -8.63 21.15
C LEU A 246 25.72 -8.95 20.61
N ARG A 247 25.59 -10.10 19.94
CA ARG A 247 24.34 -10.51 19.28
C ARG A 247 23.48 -11.39 20.18
N LEU A 248 22.27 -10.95 20.45
CA LEU A 248 21.22 -11.74 21.10
C LEU A 248 20.23 -12.22 20.04
N ARG A 249 20.33 -13.48 19.69
CA ARG A 249 19.54 -14.07 18.60
C ARG A 249 18.05 -14.08 18.90
N GLY A 250 17.24 -13.68 17.89
CA GLY A 250 15.78 -13.73 17.96
C GLY A 250 15.15 -12.69 18.90
N LYS A 251 15.94 -11.75 19.47
CA LYS A 251 15.46 -10.70 20.39
C LYS A 251 15.16 -9.36 19.68
N GLY A 252 15.10 -9.36 18.35
CA GLY A 252 14.68 -8.24 17.55
C GLY A 252 13.17 -8.22 17.28
N ILE A 253 12.78 -7.48 16.26
CA ILE A 253 11.39 -7.30 15.83
C ILE A 253 10.98 -8.40 14.86
N VAL A 254 9.73 -8.87 14.95
CA VAL A 254 9.18 -9.85 14.02
C VAL A 254 9.02 -9.22 12.63
N ASN A 255 9.66 -9.79 11.63
CA ASN A 255 9.48 -9.37 10.24
C ASN A 255 8.07 -9.78 9.76
N ARG A 256 7.29 -8.81 9.25
CA ARG A 256 5.91 -9.04 8.80
C ARG A 256 5.78 -10.06 7.68
N LYS A 257 6.77 -10.12 6.79
CA LYS A 257 6.74 -11.00 5.60
C LYS A 257 7.22 -12.41 5.95
N SER A 258 8.41 -12.52 6.55
CA SER A 258 9.03 -13.82 6.86
C SER A 258 8.53 -14.46 8.14
N LYS A 259 7.86 -13.70 9.03
CA LYS A 259 7.44 -14.14 10.38
C LYS A 259 8.61 -14.56 11.29
N VAL A 260 9.83 -14.23 10.91
CA VAL A 260 11.06 -14.51 11.68
C VAL A 260 11.42 -13.26 12.47
N SER A 261 11.78 -13.42 13.73
CA SER A 261 12.33 -12.35 14.56
C SER A 261 13.75 -12.02 14.11
N GLY A 262 14.07 -10.75 14.06
CA GLY A 262 15.42 -10.25 13.94
C GLY A 262 16.21 -10.47 15.25
N ASP A 263 17.36 -9.84 15.35
CA ASP A 263 18.25 -9.95 16.51
C ASP A 263 18.35 -8.62 17.24
N LEU A 264 18.75 -8.70 18.52
CA LEU A 264 19.15 -7.53 19.29
C LEU A 264 20.68 -7.47 19.33
N TYR A 265 21.24 -6.32 19.00
CA TYR A 265 22.67 -6.05 19.11
C TYR A 265 22.92 -5.09 20.28
N ALA A 266 23.57 -5.61 21.31
CA ALA A 266 24.10 -4.79 22.40
C ALA A 266 25.44 -4.21 21.96
N ILE A 267 25.51 -2.88 21.88
CA ILE A 267 26.70 -2.15 21.46
C ILE A 267 27.39 -1.66 22.73
N LEU A 268 28.55 -2.22 23.01
CA LEU A 268 29.32 -1.85 24.22
C LEU A 268 29.84 -0.42 24.09
N GLN A 269 29.61 0.38 25.12
CA GLN A 269 30.11 1.73 25.24
C GLN A 269 30.97 1.83 26.51
N ILE A 270 32.29 1.94 26.35
CA ILE A 270 33.17 2.06 27.49
C ILE A 270 33.00 3.47 28.08
N VAL A 271 32.62 3.52 29.35
CA VAL A 271 32.44 4.75 30.12
C VAL A 271 33.57 4.86 31.12
N VAL A 272 34.32 5.96 31.08
CA VAL A 272 35.38 6.28 32.06
C VAL A 272 34.82 7.13 33.20
N PRO A 273 35.26 6.93 34.46
CA PRO A 273 34.89 7.79 35.55
C PRO A 273 35.29 9.24 35.30
N LYS A 274 34.42 10.18 35.61
CA LYS A 274 34.72 11.62 35.47
C LYS A 274 35.69 12.14 36.52
N GLU A 275 35.63 11.56 37.70
CA GLU A 275 36.46 11.95 38.86
C GLU A 275 37.23 10.70 39.31
N LEU A 276 38.50 10.86 39.61
CA LEU A 276 39.40 9.83 40.11
C LEU A 276 39.99 10.32 41.42
N ASP A 277 40.02 9.46 42.41
CA ASP A 277 40.83 9.67 43.60
C ASP A 277 42.33 9.47 43.31
N ASP A 278 43.20 9.87 44.23
CA ASP A 278 44.65 9.81 44.02
C ASP A 278 45.11 8.36 43.79
N ARG A 279 44.55 7.41 44.52
CA ARG A 279 44.92 5.98 44.36
C ARG A 279 44.48 5.38 43.03
N SER A 280 43.31 5.73 42.58
CA SER A 280 42.82 5.30 41.25
C SER A 280 43.65 5.85 40.11
N ARG A 281 44.12 7.11 40.27
CA ARG A 281 45.03 7.74 39.32
C ARG A 281 46.37 7.03 39.25
N GLU A 282 47.01 6.76 40.39
CA GLU A 282 48.26 6.00 40.49
C GLU A 282 48.15 4.64 39.79
N LEU A 283 47.07 3.89 40.05
CA LEU A 283 46.82 2.58 39.42
C LEU A 283 46.67 2.65 37.90
N LEU A 284 46.03 3.71 37.37
CA LEU A 284 45.90 3.89 35.94
C LEU A 284 47.22 4.34 35.28
N GLU A 285 48.06 5.14 35.99
CA GLU A 285 49.39 5.50 35.52
C GLU A 285 50.30 4.29 35.49
N GLU A 286 50.30 3.45 36.54
CA GLU A 286 51.02 2.18 36.57
C GLU A 286 50.56 1.22 35.44
N PHE A 287 49.21 1.13 35.21
CA PHE A 287 48.68 0.34 34.13
C PHE A 287 49.14 0.82 32.73
N ALA A 288 49.21 2.16 32.53
CA ALA A 288 49.68 2.73 31.28
C ALA A 288 51.16 2.47 31.04
N GLU A 289 51.98 2.44 32.09
CA GLU A 289 53.42 2.08 31.99
C GLU A 289 53.61 0.60 31.62
N LEU A 290 52.74 -0.28 32.13
CA LEU A 290 52.78 -1.72 31.82
C LEU A 290 52.31 -2.04 30.41
N HIS A 291 51.47 -1.16 29.84
CA HIS A 291 50.84 -1.34 28.51
C HIS A 291 51.07 -0.11 27.61
N PRO A 292 52.32 0.15 27.18
CA PRO A 292 52.60 1.30 26.33
C PRO A 292 52.20 0.99 24.86
N GLU A 293 50.92 1.18 24.55
CA GLU A 293 50.40 1.00 23.19
C GLU A 293 50.24 2.37 22.49
N ASP A 294 50.84 2.50 21.28
CA ASP A 294 50.49 3.65 20.41
C ASP A 294 49.32 3.27 19.49
N LEU A 295 48.12 3.56 19.95
CA LEU A 295 46.90 3.27 19.25
C LEU A 295 46.70 4.11 17.97
N ARG A 296 47.60 5.02 17.63
CA ARG A 296 47.52 5.96 16.52
C ARG A 296 48.58 5.80 15.46
N GLU A 297 49.60 4.95 15.69
CA GLU A 297 50.81 4.83 14.85
C GLU A 297 50.50 4.50 13.39
N ASP A 298 49.37 3.80 13.10
CA ASP A 298 49.01 3.38 11.76
C ASP A 298 47.68 3.97 11.25
N ARG A 299 47.15 5.03 11.85
CA ARG A 299 45.78 5.48 11.52
C ARG A 299 45.71 6.77 10.70
N TRP A 300 46.78 7.59 10.62
CA TRP A 300 46.93 8.81 9.82
C TRP A 300 48.38 9.20 9.58
#